data_e6bb569971b62f5e09e2b430715da1bd
#
_entry.id   e6bb569971b62f5e09e2b430715da1bd
#
_cell.length_a   1.000
_cell.length_b   1.000
_cell.length_c   1.000
_cell.angle_alpha   90.00
_cell.angle_beta   90.00
_cell.angle_gamma   90.00
#
_symmetry.space_group_name_H-M   'P 1'
#
loop_
_entity.id
_entity.type
_entity.pdbx_description
1 polymer ?
#
loop_
_entity_poly.entity_id
_entity_poly.type
_entity_poly.pdbx_seq_one_letter_code
_entity_poly.pdbx_strand_id
1 'polypeptide(L)'
;LLFGFAISVEVNNIDFAVVASHPTEAVRRQVERIAANPYFTFGGYIRQDEADEVLRTGEVGAVVVFADDYDRRTAGSGEPDGAAIQLIFDASNPNDASSGAGYLRSVLLAEGTGGAPTPELHLLYNPQMKSSYNFVPGLMGLIFMLICAMMTSVSIVREKETGTMEVLLVSPVRPLRIVVAKMIPYFLLSCVNLATILLLARFVLGVPMSGSVVGLVGLSLLYLVLALALGLFISTMADSQVTAMLISGMLLILPLIMLSGMVFPIENMPGVLQGISCIVPARWYIEAVRKLMVEG
;
A
#
# COMPACT_ATOMS: atom_id res chain seq x y z
N LEU A 1 -9.07 -2.80 21.53
CA LEU A 1 -9.36 -1.38 21.24
C LEU A 1 -8.82 -0.96 19.87
N LEU A 2 -7.52 -1.23 19.54
CA LEU A 2 -6.96 -0.90 18.22
C LEU A 2 -7.71 -1.58 17.06
N PHE A 3 -8.05 -2.84 17.19
CA PHE A 3 -8.86 -3.56 16.19
C PHE A 3 -10.27 -2.96 16.01
N GLY A 4 -10.90 -2.50 17.08
CA GLY A 4 -12.23 -1.88 17.02
C GLY A 4 -12.25 -0.50 16.35
N PHE A 5 -11.12 0.24 16.39
CA PHE A 5 -11.00 1.53 15.70
C PHE A 5 -10.46 1.40 14.27
N ALA A 6 -9.69 0.34 13.97
CA ALA A 6 -9.09 0.12 12.65
C ALA A 6 -10.00 -0.64 11.67
N ILE A 7 -11.08 -1.25 12.14
CA ILE A 7 -12.04 -2.03 11.33
C ILE A 7 -13.16 -1.14 10.73
N SER A 8 -12.97 0.15 10.62
CA SER A 8 -13.79 0.93 9.69
C SER A 8 -13.26 0.67 8.28
N VAL A 9 -13.83 -0.34 7.62
CA VAL A 9 -13.64 -0.61 6.17
C VAL A 9 -14.47 0.39 5.35
N GLU A 10 -14.88 1.48 5.96
CA GLU A 10 -15.51 2.58 5.26
C GLU A 10 -14.42 3.31 4.48
N VAL A 11 -14.50 3.20 3.16
CA VAL A 11 -13.75 4.05 2.23
C VAL A 11 -14.16 5.48 2.54
N ASN A 12 -13.37 6.18 3.30
CA ASN A 12 -13.58 7.57 3.63
C ASN A 12 -12.72 8.42 2.70
N ASN A 13 -13.37 9.26 1.91
CA ASN A 13 -12.74 10.27 1.08
C ASN A 13 -11.91 9.71 -0.10
N ILE A 14 -12.58 9.48 -1.22
CA ILE A 14 -11.90 9.30 -2.51
C ILE A 14 -11.86 10.66 -3.18
N ASP A 15 -10.65 11.21 -3.33
CA ASP A 15 -10.44 12.40 -4.12
C ASP A 15 -10.61 12.02 -5.60
N PHE A 16 -11.48 12.75 -6.32
CA PHE A 16 -11.74 12.49 -7.73
C PHE A 16 -11.56 13.74 -8.59
N ALA A 17 -10.96 13.54 -9.77
CA ALA A 17 -10.87 14.56 -10.79
C ALA A 17 -11.84 14.28 -11.95
N VAL A 18 -12.16 15.31 -12.70
CA VAL A 18 -13.09 15.24 -13.84
C VAL A 18 -12.40 15.65 -15.12
N VAL A 19 -12.53 14.82 -16.14
CA VAL A 19 -12.15 15.16 -17.51
C VAL A 19 -13.44 15.46 -18.28
N ALA A 20 -13.57 16.71 -18.73
CA ALA A 20 -14.64 17.14 -19.62
C ALA A 20 -14.12 18.28 -20.52
N SER A 21 -14.13 18.09 -21.83
CA SER A 21 -13.67 19.10 -22.80
C SER A 21 -14.49 20.39 -22.70
N HIS A 22 -15.78 20.27 -22.44
CA HIS A 22 -16.71 21.38 -22.19
C HIS A 22 -17.66 21.01 -21.04
N PRO A 23 -17.43 21.53 -19.80
CA PRO A 23 -18.32 21.24 -18.68
C PRO A 23 -19.69 21.89 -18.87
N THR A 24 -20.61 21.12 -19.44
CA THR A 24 -22.01 21.51 -19.63
C THR A 24 -22.76 21.54 -18.31
N GLU A 25 -23.98 22.06 -18.31
CA GLU A 25 -24.79 22.12 -17.09
C GLU A 25 -25.19 20.73 -16.58
N ALA A 26 -25.34 19.73 -17.48
CA ALA A 26 -25.59 18.36 -17.11
C ALA A 26 -24.35 17.70 -16.46
N VAL A 27 -23.15 17.92 -17.01
CA VAL A 27 -21.89 17.47 -16.42
C VAL A 27 -21.69 18.08 -15.04
N ARG A 28 -21.89 19.42 -14.90
CA ARG A 28 -21.75 20.09 -13.60
C ARG A 28 -22.69 19.52 -12.54
N ARG A 29 -23.95 19.28 -12.88
CA ARG A 29 -24.93 18.66 -11.98
C ARG A 29 -24.48 17.27 -11.51
N GLN A 30 -23.92 16.45 -12.40
CA GLN A 30 -23.41 15.14 -12.00
C GLN A 30 -22.18 15.25 -11.08
N VAL A 31 -21.26 16.17 -11.38
CA VAL A 31 -20.08 16.44 -10.54
C VAL A 31 -20.49 16.92 -9.15
N GLU A 32 -21.42 17.88 -9.05
CA GLU A 32 -21.95 18.36 -7.78
C GLU A 32 -22.63 17.25 -6.98
N ARG A 33 -23.32 16.35 -7.66
CA ARG A 33 -23.96 15.20 -7.03
C ARG A 33 -22.96 14.18 -6.50
N ILE A 34 -21.90 13.90 -7.25
CA ILE A 34 -20.80 13.05 -6.75
C ILE A 34 -20.15 13.73 -5.53
N ALA A 35 -19.84 15.02 -5.63
CA ALA A 35 -19.24 15.81 -4.57
C ALA A 35 -20.13 16.00 -3.32
N ALA A 36 -21.46 15.92 -3.48
CA ALA A 36 -22.41 15.95 -2.36
C ALA A 36 -22.38 14.65 -1.53
N ASN A 37 -21.81 13.57 -2.04
CA ASN A 37 -21.66 12.32 -1.30
C ASN A 37 -20.42 12.42 -0.38
N PRO A 38 -20.55 12.13 0.93
CA PRO A 38 -19.46 12.28 1.89
C PRO A 38 -18.23 11.38 1.61
N TYR A 39 -18.35 10.40 0.72
CA TYR A 39 -17.26 9.52 0.31
C TYR A 39 -16.38 10.09 -0.81
N PHE A 40 -16.76 11.20 -1.43
CA PHE A 40 -16.05 11.78 -2.56
C PHE A 40 -15.70 13.24 -2.35
N THR A 41 -14.45 13.60 -2.62
CA THR A 41 -13.98 14.99 -2.65
C THR A 41 -13.63 15.40 -4.06
N PHE A 42 -14.18 16.50 -4.53
CA PHE A 42 -13.89 17.01 -5.86
C PHE A 42 -12.53 17.71 -5.90
N GLY A 43 -11.56 17.13 -6.61
CA GLY A 43 -10.20 17.64 -6.78
C GLY A 43 -10.02 18.63 -7.95
N GLY A 44 -11.03 18.76 -8.82
CA GLY A 44 -10.98 19.72 -9.92
C GLY A 44 -11.20 19.12 -11.31
N TYR A 45 -11.18 20.00 -12.32
CA TYR A 45 -11.18 19.59 -13.72
C TYR A 45 -9.75 19.47 -14.21
N ILE A 46 -9.44 18.38 -14.89
CA ILE A 46 -8.14 18.08 -15.46
C ILE A 46 -8.27 17.78 -16.95
N ARG A 47 -7.17 17.83 -17.69
CA ARG A 47 -7.14 17.40 -19.09
C ARG A 47 -6.96 15.88 -19.18
N GLN A 48 -7.37 15.32 -20.32
CA GLN A 48 -7.28 13.87 -20.52
C GLN A 48 -5.83 13.34 -20.53
N ASP A 49 -4.89 14.15 -21.00
CA ASP A 49 -3.46 13.85 -21.01
C ASP A 49 -2.83 13.87 -19.61
N GLU A 50 -3.45 14.52 -18.64
CA GLU A 50 -3.00 14.61 -17.25
C GLU A 50 -3.56 13.48 -16.36
N ALA A 51 -4.58 12.75 -16.83
CA ALA A 51 -5.31 11.76 -16.01
C ALA A 51 -4.39 10.65 -15.46
N ASP A 52 -3.50 10.11 -16.29
CA ASP A 52 -2.57 9.05 -15.87
C ASP A 52 -1.52 9.57 -14.88
N GLU A 53 -1.06 10.80 -15.04
CA GLU A 53 -0.07 11.41 -14.16
C GLU A 53 -0.63 11.71 -12.78
N VAL A 54 -1.84 12.26 -12.71
CA VAL A 54 -2.51 12.63 -11.46
C VAL A 54 -2.90 11.38 -10.65
N LEU A 55 -3.30 10.29 -11.33
CA LEU A 55 -3.53 8.99 -10.68
C LEU A 55 -2.22 8.38 -10.18
N ARG A 56 -1.14 8.45 -10.99
CA ARG A 56 0.17 7.90 -10.63
C ARG A 56 0.82 8.65 -9.47
N THR A 57 0.63 9.96 -9.37
CA THR A 57 1.14 10.77 -8.23
C THR A 57 0.33 10.55 -6.96
N GLY A 58 -0.88 9.97 -7.07
CA GLY A 58 -1.79 9.75 -5.95
C GLY A 58 -2.49 11.05 -5.49
N GLU A 59 -2.52 12.09 -6.34
CA GLU A 59 -3.26 13.32 -6.06
C GLU A 59 -4.76 13.06 -6.06
N VAL A 60 -5.23 12.11 -6.88
CA VAL A 60 -6.61 11.63 -6.87
C VAL A 60 -6.65 10.10 -6.97
N GLY A 61 -7.66 9.49 -6.35
CA GLY A 61 -7.91 8.04 -6.41
C GLY A 61 -8.81 7.62 -7.58
N ALA A 62 -9.52 8.57 -8.19
CA ALA A 62 -10.43 8.31 -9.30
C ALA A 62 -10.46 9.47 -10.31
N VAL A 63 -10.66 9.13 -11.58
CA VAL A 63 -10.93 10.09 -12.64
C VAL A 63 -12.24 9.73 -13.33
N VAL A 64 -13.13 10.72 -13.45
CA VAL A 64 -14.42 10.58 -14.14
C VAL A 64 -14.31 11.31 -15.47
N VAL A 65 -14.36 10.55 -16.57
CA VAL A 65 -14.30 11.11 -17.92
C VAL A 65 -15.69 11.16 -18.52
N PHE A 66 -16.12 12.33 -18.89
CA PHE A 66 -17.39 12.55 -19.61
C PHE A 66 -17.13 12.62 -21.12
N ALA A 67 -17.94 11.91 -21.91
CA ALA A 67 -17.89 12.01 -23.36
C ALA A 67 -18.34 13.41 -23.84
N ASP A 68 -17.77 13.89 -24.95
CA ASP A 68 -18.10 15.23 -25.51
C ASP A 68 -19.57 15.38 -25.90
N ASP A 69 -20.24 14.27 -26.18
CA ASP A 69 -21.65 14.20 -26.54
C ASP A 69 -22.56 13.72 -25.39
N TYR A 70 -22.09 13.83 -24.15
CA TYR A 70 -22.81 13.40 -22.94
C TYR A 70 -24.26 13.90 -22.88
N ASP A 71 -24.50 15.19 -23.18
CA ASP A 71 -25.82 15.80 -23.16
C ASP A 71 -26.78 15.19 -24.20
N ARG A 72 -26.26 14.85 -25.39
CA ARG A 72 -27.07 14.23 -26.44
C ARG A 72 -27.48 12.81 -26.08
N ARG A 73 -26.57 12.08 -25.42
CA ARG A 73 -26.82 10.67 -24.97
C ARG A 73 -27.82 10.63 -23.82
N THR A 74 -27.75 11.59 -22.91
CA THR A 74 -28.70 11.69 -21.79
C THR A 74 -30.09 12.17 -22.25
N ALA A 75 -30.18 12.94 -23.35
CA ALA A 75 -31.44 13.36 -23.94
C ALA A 75 -32.15 12.30 -24.80
N GLY A 76 -31.60 11.09 -24.94
CA GLY A 76 -32.23 9.98 -25.66
C GLY A 76 -32.18 10.09 -27.20
N SER A 77 -31.34 10.94 -27.75
CA SER A 77 -31.26 11.24 -29.19
C SER A 77 -29.96 10.74 -29.84
N GLY A 78 -29.57 9.49 -29.64
CA GLY A 78 -28.40 8.92 -30.31
C GLY A 78 -28.28 7.42 -30.10
N GLU A 79 -27.80 6.68 -31.11
CA GLU A 79 -27.31 5.32 -30.91
C GLU A 79 -26.09 5.36 -29.99
N PRO A 80 -26.04 4.52 -28.96
CA PRO A 80 -24.94 4.52 -28.01
C PRO A 80 -23.73 3.81 -28.61
N ASP A 81 -22.87 4.56 -29.30
CA ASP A 81 -21.55 4.07 -29.65
C ASP A 81 -20.59 4.48 -28.52
N GLY A 82 -20.29 3.53 -27.61
CA GLY A 82 -19.42 3.75 -26.46
C GLY A 82 -20.10 4.24 -25.15
N ALA A 83 -19.34 4.26 -24.08
CA ALA A 83 -19.80 4.72 -22.77
C ALA A 83 -19.88 6.25 -22.71
N ALA A 84 -20.95 6.80 -22.13
CA ALA A 84 -21.10 8.23 -21.94
C ALA A 84 -20.28 8.77 -20.75
N ILE A 85 -19.99 7.90 -19.80
CA ILE A 85 -19.14 8.16 -18.63
C ILE A 85 -18.15 7.01 -18.51
N GLN A 86 -16.88 7.34 -18.42
CA GLN A 86 -15.81 6.37 -18.10
C GLN A 86 -15.28 6.67 -16.71
N LEU A 87 -15.16 5.62 -15.91
CA LEU A 87 -14.60 5.69 -14.56
C LEU A 87 -13.23 5.04 -14.56
N ILE A 88 -12.21 5.80 -14.22
CA ILE A 88 -10.83 5.34 -14.14
C ILE A 88 -10.42 5.36 -12.67
N PHE A 89 -9.98 4.22 -12.15
CA PHE A 89 -9.51 4.07 -10.78
C PHE A 89 -8.09 3.56 -10.74
N ASP A 90 -7.33 4.02 -9.75
CA ASP A 90 -6.10 3.35 -9.36
C ASP A 90 -6.45 2.02 -8.66
N ALA A 91 -6.19 0.90 -9.34
CA ALA A 91 -6.44 -0.44 -8.84
C ALA A 91 -5.22 -1.09 -8.18
N SER A 92 -4.17 -0.33 -7.86
CA SER A 92 -3.03 -0.82 -7.07
C SER A 92 -3.48 -1.28 -5.68
N ASN A 93 -4.52 -0.63 -5.12
CA ASN A 93 -5.29 -1.14 -3.98
C ASN A 93 -6.68 -1.65 -4.42
N PRO A 94 -6.85 -2.98 -4.62
CA PRO A 94 -8.10 -3.55 -5.13
C PRO A 94 -9.32 -3.30 -4.25
N ASN A 95 -9.13 -3.14 -2.93
CA ASN A 95 -10.23 -2.91 -1.99
C ASN A 95 -10.83 -1.51 -2.19
N ASP A 96 -9.97 -0.49 -2.31
CA ASP A 96 -10.40 0.89 -2.49
C ASP A 96 -11.01 1.08 -3.89
N ALA A 97 -10.37 0.51 -4.91
CA ALA A 97 -10.88 0.57 -6.29
C ALA A 97 -12.26 -0.10 -6.44
N SER A 98 -12.46 -1.29 -5.85
CA SER A 98 -13.73 -2.01 -5.96
C SER A 98 -14.86 -1.32 -5.20
N SER A 99 -14.57 -0.85 -3.98
CA SER A 99 -15.54 -0.14 -3.14
C SER A 99 -15.89 1.22 -3.76
N GLY A 100 -14.87 2.00 -4.15
CA GLY A 100 -15.04 3.30 -4.78
C GLY A 100 -15.81 3.22 -6.09
N ALA A 101 -15.48 2.25 -6.95
CA ALA A 101 -16.19 2.02 -8.20
C ALA A 101 -17.67 1.63 -7.95
N GLY A 102 -17.93 0.80 -6.94
CA GLY A 102 -19.29 0.43 -6.53
C GLY A 102 -20.11 1.64 -6.07
N TYR A 103 -19.54 2.47 -5.18
CA TYR A 103 -20.19 3.68 -4.69
C TYR A 103 -20.44 4.71 -5.81
N LEU A 104 -19.41 5.00 -6.62
CA LEU A 104 -19.52 5.97 -7.71
C LEU A 104 -20.56 5.54 -8.75
N ARG A 105 -20.55 4.24 -9.09
CA ARG A 105 -21.56 3.65 -9.96
C ARG A 105 -22.97 3.78 -9.38
N SER A 106 -23.16 3.55 -8.08
CA SER A 106 -24.46 3.67 -7.41
C SER A 106 -24.98 5.12 -7.42
N VAL A 107 -24.10 6.11 -7.22
CA VAL A 107 -24.44 7.53 -7.29
C VAL A 107 -24.86 7.92 -8.69
N LEU A 108 -24.14 7.46 -9.72
CA LEU A 108 -24.44 7.75 -11.13
C LEU A 108 -25.72 7.08 -11.63
N LEU A 109 -26.03 5.85 -11.15
CA LEU A 109 -27.22 5.09 -11.54
C LEU A 109 -28.49 5.47 -10.78
N ALA A 110 -28.40 6.20 -9.68
CA ALA A 110 -29.56 6.52 -8.81
C ALA A 110 -30.66 7.37 -9.49
N GLU A 111 -30.43 7.90 -10.70
CA GLU A 111 -31.44 8.64 -11.50
C GLU A 111 -32.06 7.85 -12.67
N GLY A 112 -31.66 6.62 -12.89
CA GLY A 112 -31.98 5.87 -14.12
C GLY A 112 -33.34 5.22 -14.13
N THR A 113 -34.43 5.99 -14.30
CA THR A 113 -35.72 5.48 -14.82
C THR A 113 -35.85 5.71 -16.32
N GLY A 114 -34.83 5.53 -17.11
CA GLY A 114 -34.94 5.63 -18.57
C GLY A 114 -33.64 6.02 -19.26
N GLY A 115 -32.83 5.04 -19.63
CA GLY A 115 -31.77 5.27 -20.61
C GLY A 115 -30.53 5.99 -20.11
N ALA A 116 -30.27 6.02 -18.78
CA ALA A 116 -29.02 6.56 -18.29
C ALA A 116 -27.85 5.71 -18.79
N PRO A 117 -26.82 6.33 -19.39
CA PRO A 117 -25.68 5.63 -19.91
C PRO A 117 -24.93 4.91 -18.76
N THR A 118 -24.66 3.62 -18.93
CA THR A 118 -23.88 2.86 -17.96
C THR A 118 -22.42 3.32 -17.99
N PRO A 119 -21.81 3.71 -16.85
CA PRO A 119 -20.42 4.09 -16.82
C PRO A 119 -19.52 2.89 -17.14
N GLU A 120 -18.53 3.09 -17.99
CA GLU A 120 -17.48 2.11 -18.26
C GLU A 120 -16.39 2.27 -17.20
N LEU A 121 -16.07 1.16 -16.50
CA LEU A 121 -15.04 1.14 -15.47
C LEU A 121 -13.70 0.76 -16.09
N HIS A 122 -12.72 1.63 -16.00
CA HIS A 122 -11.34 1.37 -16.43
C HIS A 122 -10.41 1.36 -15.21
N LEU A 123 -9.85 0.18 -14.92
CA LEU A 123 -8.95 -0.02 -13.79
C LEU A 123 -7.50 0.05 -14.29
N LEU A 124 -6.73 1.00 -13.78
CA LEU A 124 -5.31 1.14 -14.06
C LEU A 124 -4.48 0.24 -13.14
N TYR A 125 -3.28 -0.14 -13.59
CA TYR A 125 -2.24 -0.90 -12.88
C TYR A 125 -2.61 -2.33 -12.49
N ASN A 126 -3.87 -2.63 -12.14
CA ASN A 126 -4.32 -3.98 -11.80
C ASN A 126 -5.71 -4.27 -12.38
N PRO A 127 -5.88 -4.32 -13.74
CA PRO A 127 -7.18 -4.52 -14.38
C PRO A 127 -7.89 -5.81 -13.97
N GLN A 128 -7.13 -6.82 -13.53
CA GLN A 128 -7.66 -8.12 -13.11
C GLN A 128 -8.01 -8.17 -11.62
N MET A 129 -7.84 -7.06 -10.88
CA MET A 129 -8.05 -6.97 -9.42
C MET A 129 -7.38 -8.11 -8.64
N LYS A 130 -6.18 -8.52 -9.06
CA LYS A 130 -5.44 -9.58 -8.40
C LYS A 130 -4.96 -9.12 -7.03
N SER A 131 -5.46 -9.74 -5.98
CA SER A 131 -5.05 -9.47 -4.60
C SER A 131 -3.54 -9.66 -4.37
N SER A 132 -2.86 -10.49 -5.18
CA SER A 132 -1.41 -10.71 -5.08
C SER A 132 -0.60 -9.42 -5.28
N TYR A 133 -1.07 -8.46 -6.08
CA TYR A 133 -0.37 -7.20 -6.35
C TYR A 133 -0.29 -6.30 -5.10
N ASN A 134 -1.26 -6.39 -4.21
CA ASN A 134 -1.26 -5.68 -2.93
C ASN A 134 -0.63 -6.51 -1.81
N PHE A 135 -0.96 -7.82 -1.74
CA PHE A 135 -0.49 -8.68 -0.66
C PHE A 135 1.00 -9.01 -0.71
N VAL A 136 1.61 -9.16 -1.90
CA VAL A 136 3.04 -9.51 -2.01
C VAL A 136 3.94 -8.45 -1.41
N PRO A 137 3.85 -7.14 -1.76
CA PRO A 137 4.61 -6.10 -1.10
C PRO A 137 4.40 -6.04 0.42
N GLY A 138 3.14 -6.21 0.85
CA GLY A 138 2.78 -6.25 2.26
C GLY A 138 3.44 -7.39 3.03
N LEU A 139 3.34 -8.60 2.49
CA LEU A 139 3.99 -9.79 3.08
C LEU A 139 5.52 -9.68 3.09
N MET A 140 6.13 -9.12 2.04
CA MET A 140 7.56 -8.84 2.02
C MET A 140 7.97 -7.96 3.20
N GLY A 141 7.27 -6.85 3.42
CA GLY A 141 7.54 -5.94 4.54
C GLY A 141 7.38 -6.62 5.89
N LEU A 142 6.31 -7.38 6.08
CA LEU A 142 6.04 -8.11 7.32
C LEU A 142 7.08 -9.19 7.59
N ILE A 143 7.33 -10.07 6.62
CA ILE A 143 8.23 -11.22 6.77
C ILE A 143 9.66 -10.75 7.03
N PHE A 144 10.16 -9.78 6.27
CA PHE A 144 11.53 -9.29 6.45
C PHE A 144 11.71 -8.63 7.82
N MET A 145 10.80 -7.75 8.22
CA MET A 145 10.88 -7.09 9.52
C MET A 145 10.87 -8.11 10.66
N LEU A 146 9.93 -9.03 10.62
CA LEU A 146 9.71 -9.99 11.69
C LEU A 146 10.86 -10.99 11.81
N ILE A 147 11.25 -11.63 10.69
CA ILE A 147 12.33 -12.63 10.69
C ILE A 147 13.66 -11.97 11.03
N CYS A 148 14.02 -10.86 10.40
CA CYS A 148 15.30 -10.21 10.63
C CYS A 148 15.42 -9.72 12.08
N ALA A 149 14.40 -9.04 12.61
CA ALA A 149 14.42 -8.52 13.96
C ALA A 149 14.41 -9.65 15.00
N MET A 150 13.57 -10.68 14.81
CA MET A 150 13.51 -11.83 15.72
C MET A 150 14.82 -12.60 15.75
N MET A 151 15.38 -12.96 14.59
CA MET A 151 16.62 -13.72 14.51
C MET A 151 17.79 -12.96 15.13
N THR A 152 17.89 -11.65 14.86
CA THR A 152 18.96 -10.81 15.43
C THR A 152 18.81 -10.69 16.94
N SER A 153 17.60 -10.39 17.44
CA SER A 153 17.36 -10.23 18.87
C SER A 153 17.66 -11.53 19.64
N VAL A 154 17.13 -12.65 19.17
CA VAL A 154 17.36 -13.98 19.79
C VAL A 154 18.82 -14.36 19.78
N SER A 155 19.55 -14.11 18.68
CA SER A 155 20.98 -14.43 18.59
C SER A 155 21.83 -13.70 19.63
N ILE A 156 21.54 -12.41 19.85
CA ILE A 156 22.29 -11.60 20.82
C ILE A 156 21.89 -11.94 22.25
N VAL A 157 20.59 -12.12 22.49
CA VAL A 157 20.09 -12.46 23.83
C VAL A 157 20.55 -13.87 24.25
N ARG A 158 20.68 -14.81 23.30
CA ARG A 158 21.25 -16.12 23.58
C ARG A 158 22.65 -16.03 24.21
N GLU A 159 23.48 -15.10 23.75
CA GLU A 159 24.82 -14.91 24.32
C GLU A 159 24.79 -14.26 25.70
N LYS A 160 23.84 -13.40 25.96
CA LYS A 160 23.59 -12.88 27.32
C LYS A 160 23.18 -14.03 28.24
N GLU A 161 22.21 -14.83 27.83
CA GLU A 161 21.63 -15.91 28.62
C GLU A 161 22.66 -17.04 28.92
N THR A 162 23.56 -17.34 27.98
CA THR A 162 24.62 -18.34 28.14
C THR A 162 25.89 -17.83 28.84
N GLY A 163 25.93 -16.52 29.16
CA GLY A 163 27.10 -15.89 29.79
C GLY A 163 28.30 -15.66 28.85
N THR A 164 28.20 -16.05 27.58
CA THR A 164 29.29 -15.87 26.61
C THR A 164 29.50 -14.40 26.22
N MET A 165 28.53 -13.53 26.50
CA MET A 165 28.64 -12.09 26.27
C MET A 165 29.79 -11.48 27.13
N GLU A 166 29.98 -11.93 28.35
CA GLU A 166 31.04 -11.43 29.21
C GLU A 166 32.44 -11.70 28.61
N VAL A 167 32.62 -12.89 28.04
CA VAL A 167 33.87 -13.27 27.36
C VAL A 167 34.11 -12.38 26.12
N LEU A 168 33.06 -12.06 25.38
CA LEU A 168 33.15 -11.16 24.23
C LEU A 168 33.49 -9.71 24.63
N LEU A 169 32.98 -9.25 25.77
CA LEU A 169 33.24 -7.89 26.29
C LEU A 169 34.69 -7.73 26.80
N VAL A 170 35.33 -8.77 27.32
CA VAL A 170 36.74 -8.75 27.74
C VAL A 170 37.70 -8.85 26.56
N SER A 171 37.20 -9.22 25.39
CA SER A 171 38.00 -9.32 24.16
C SER A 171 38.49 -7.93 23.71
N PRO A 172 39.70 -7.80 23.13
CA PRO A 172 40.25 -6.53 22.62
C PRO A 172 39.53 -6.03 21.34
N VAL A 173 38.42 -6.68 20.94
CA VAL A 173 37.64 -6.35 19.76
C VAL A 173 36.64 -5.26 20.07
N ARG A 174 36.53 -4.27 19.19
CA ARG A 174 35.55 -3.18 19.34
C ARG A 174 34.12 -3.74 19.32
N PRO A 175 33.23 -3.34 20.24
CA PRO A 175 31.85 -3.87 20.34
C PRO A 175 31.06 -3.79 19.02
N LEU A 176 31.24 -2.72 18.25
CA LEU A 176 30.59 -2.55 16.96
C LEU A 176 30.95 -3.66 15.96
N ARG A 177 32.20 -4.14 15.96
CA ARG A 177 32.63 -5.24 15.10
C ARG A 177 31.98 -6.56 15.46
N ILE A 178 31.77 -6.80 16.76
CA ILE A 178 31.07 -7.99 17.25
C ILE A 178 29.61 -7.97 16.77
N VAL A 179 28.94 -6.82 16.94
CA VAL A 179 27.55 -6.64 16.50
C VAL A 179 27.43 -6.86 14.99
N VAL A 180 28.27 -6.20 14.19
CA VAL A 180 28.24 -6.34 12.72
C VAL A 180 28.52 -7.79 12.30
N ALA A 181 29.50 -8.45 12.90
CA ALA A 181 29.81 -9.84 12.60
C ALA A 181 28.63 -10.77 12.88
N LYS A 182 27.82 -10.48 13.90
CA LYS A 182 26.59 -11.22 14.22
C LYS A 182 25.45 -10.95 13.23
N MET A 183 25.37 -9.73 12.71
CA MET A 183 24.32 -9.37 11.75
C MET A 183 24.57 -9.96 10.35
N ILE A 184 25.84 -10.14 9.93
CA ILE A 184 26.20 -10.60 8.59
C ILE A 184 25.51 -11.91 8.18
N PRO A 185 25.53 -13.01 8.96
CA PRO A 185 24.89 -14.27 8.55
C PRO A 185 23.38 -14.12 8.38
N TYR A 186 22.71 -13.34 9.22
CA TYR A 186 21.27 -13.09 9.10
C TYR A 186 20.95 -12.18 7.93
N PHE A 187 21.82 -11.21 7.64
CA PHE A 187 21.70 -10.39 6.44
C PHE A 187 21.80 -11.23 5.16
N LEU A 188 22.80 -12.12 5.08
CA LEU A 188 22.96 -13.02 3.93
C LEU A 188 21.77 -13.96 3.76
N LEU A 189 21.28 -14.54 4.86
CA LEU A 189 20.08 -15.38 4.84
C LEU A 189 18.86 -14.59 4.33
N SER A 190 18.71 -13.34 4.77
CA SER A 190 17.63 -12.47 4.34
C SER A 190 17.74 -12.05 2.87
N CYS A 191 18.96 -11.93 2.34
CA CYS A 191 19.16 -11.72 0.90
C CYS A 191 18.72 -12.93 0.07
N VAL A 192 18.96 -14.16 0.56
CA VAL A 192 18.46 -15.39 -0.07
C VAL A 192 16.92 -15.41 -0.04
N ASN A 193 16.31 -15.06 1.09
CA ASN A 193 14.85 -14.95 1.20
C ASN A 193 14.30 -13.88 0.24
N LEU A 194 14.94 -12.71 0.14
CA LEU A 194 14.57 -11.66 -0.80
C LEU A 194 14.57 -12.19 -2.25
N ALA A 195 15.66 -12.84 -2.66
CA ALA A 195 15.75 -13.41 -4.01
C ALA A 195 14.65 -14.47 -4.24
N THR A 196 14.41 -15.34 -3.27
CA THR A 196 13.36 -16.36 -3.35
C THR A 196 11.97 -15.75 -3.49
N ILE A 197 11.64 -14.75 -2.67
CA ILE A 197 10.32 -14.10 -2.71
C ILE A 197 10.13 -13.36 -4.03
N LEU A 198 11.15 -12.64 -4.54
CA LEU A 198 11.06 -11.95 -5.83
C LEU A 198 10.87 -12.92 -7.00
N LEU A 199 11.56 -14.07 -6.98
CA LEU A 199 11.39 -15.11 -7.98
C LEU A 199 9.96 -15.70 -7.92
N LEU A 200 9.46 -16.02 -6.74
CA LEU A 200 8.10 -16.53 -6.56
C LEU A 200 7.05 -15.49 -6.98
N ALA A 201 7.23 -14.22 -6.60
CA ALA A 201 6.34 -13.14 -6.99
C ALA A 201 6.25 -13.00 -8.51
N ARG A 202 7.39 -13.07 -9.21
CA ARG A 202 7.45 -12.93 -10.66
C ARG A 202 6.91 -14.15 -11.41
N PHE A 203 7.40 -15.36 -11.05
CA PHE A 203 7.16 -16.56 -11.85
C PHE A 203 5.93 -17.36 -11.41
N VAL A 204 5.55 -17.32 -10.14
CA VAL A 204 4.42 -18.08 -9.60
C VAL A 204 3.17 -17.21 -9.49
N LEU A 205 3.31 -16.01 -8.91
CA LEU A 205 2.16 -15.11 -8.67
C LEU A 205 1.90 -14.14 -9.82
N GLY A 206 2.81 -14.04 -10.80
CA GLY A 206 2.65 -13.19 -11.97
C GLY A 206 2.58 -11.70 -11.63
N VAL A 207 3.19 -11.27 -10.51
CA VAL A 207 3.23 -9.85 -10.14
C VAL A 207 4.13 -9.11 -11.13
N PRO A 208 3.66 -8.03 -11.75
CA PRO A 208 4.48 -7.24 -12.66
C PRO A 208 5.66 -6.62 -11.91
N MET A 209 6.77 -6.46 -12.60
CA MET A 209 7.92 -5.68 -12.14
C MET A 209 8.11 -4.54 -13.13
N SER A 210 7.18 -3.58 -13.08
CA SER A 210 7.11 -2.47 -14.04
C SER A 210 8.25 -1.47 -13.85
N GLY A 211 8.68 -1.28 -12.61
CA GLY A 211 9.74 -0.35 -12.26
C GLY A 211 11.15 -0.97 -12.23
N SER A 212 12.10 -0.20 -11.71
CA SER A 212 13.51 -0.60 -11.62
C SER A 212 13.73 -1.73 -10.61
N VAL A 213 14.09 -2.92 -11.11
CA VAL A 213 14.48 -4.06 -10.26
C VAL A 213 15.70 -3.72 -9.37
N VAL A 214 16.62 -2.92 -9.85
CA VAL A 214 17.79 -2.47 -9.06
C VAL A 214 17.36 -1.58 -7.92
N GLY A 215 16.40 -0.67 -8.15
CA GLY A 215 15.79 0.16 -7.12
C GLY A 215 15.05 -0.68 -6.08
N LEU A 216 14.29 -1.67 -6.51
CA LEU A 216 13.56 -2.59 -5.64
C LEU A 216 14.49 -3.39 -4.74
N VAL A 217 15.56 -3.96 -5.30
CA VAL A 217 16.57 -4.70 -4.54
C VAL A 217 17.31 -3.76 -3.57
N GLY A 218 17.76 -2.59 -4.02
CA GLY A 218 18.44 -1.61 -3.18
C GLY A 218 17.61 -1.14 -1.99
N LEU A 219 16.33 -0.82 -2.23
CA LEU A 219 15.37 -0.46 -1.18
C LEU A 219 15.18 -1.62 -0.18
N SER A 220 15.04 -2.84 -0.69
CA SER A 220 14.87 -4.02 0.15
C SER A 220 16.10 -4.30 1.01
N LEU A 221 17.31 -4.16 0.47
CA LEU A 221 18.56 -4.31 1.24
C LEU A 221 18.65 -3.27 2.36
N LEU A 222 18.29 -2.02 2.09
CA LEU A 222 18.26 -0.96 3.12
C LEU A 222 17.26 -1.32 4.22
N TYR A 223 16.07 -1.81 3.84
CA TYR A 223 15.05 -2.24 4.79
C TYR A 223 15.49 -3.44 5.64
N LEU A 224 16.20 -4.42 5.05
CA LEU A 224 16.77 -5.53 5.79
C LEU A 224 17.77 -5.07 6.86
N VAL A 225 18.66 -4.12 6.54
CA VAL A 225 19.60 -3.54 7.51
C VAL A 225 18.84 -2.86 8.65
N LEU A 226 17.78 -2.12 8.34
CA LEU A 226 16.94 -1.47 9.35
C LEU A 226 16.22 -2.49 10.23
N ALA A 227 15.69 -3.57 9.66
CA ALA A 227 15.03 -4.64 10.41
C ALA A 227 16.01 -5.37 11.36
N LEU A 228 17.24 -5.63 10.91
CA LEU A 228 18.31 -6.19 11.76
C LEU A 228 18.68 -5.24 12.90
N ALA A 229 18.76 -3.93 12.62
CA ALA A 229 19.03 -2.91 13.64
C ALA A 229 17.91 -2.82 14.70
N LEU A 230 16.65 -2.96 14.28
CA LEU A 230 15.52 -3.06 15.23
C LEU A 230 15.62 -4.34 16.09
N GLY A 231 16.03 -5.46 15.53
CA GLY A 231 16.30 -6.67 16.30
C GLY A 231 17.40 -6.47 17.35
N LEU A 232 18.45 -5.74 16.99
CA LEU A 232 19.49 -5.33 17.93
C LEU A 232 18.91 -4.46 19.07
N PHE A 233 18.06 -3.49 18.73
CA PHE A 233 17.39 -2.66 19.73
C PHE A 233 16.53 -3.50 20.69
N ILE A 234 15.72 -4.44 20.16
CA ILE A 234 14.91 -5.35 20.98
C ILE A 234 15.78 -6.19 21.90
N SER A 235 16.97 -6.62 21.46
CA SER A 235 17.91 -7.40 22.28
C SER A 235 18.41 -6.65 23.51
N THR A 236 18.34 -5.32 23.53
CA THR A 236 18.70 -4.53 24.73
C THR A 236 17.62 -4.59 25.80
N MET A 237 16.37 -4.87 25.43
CA MET A 237 15.22 -4.92 26.33
C MET A 237 14.91 -6.34 26.86
N ALA A 238 15.58 -7.35 26.32
CA ALA A 238 15.32 -8.75 26.66
C ALA A 238 16.51 -9.40 27.36
N ASP A 239 16.22 -10.21 28.41
CA ASP A 239 17.22 -10.96 29.17
C ASP A 239 17.21 -12.45 28.86
N SER A 240 16.15 -12.98 28.22
CA SER A 240 16.06 -14.36 27.79
C SER A 240 15.58 -14.47 26.33
N GLN A 241 15.94 -15.59 25.67
CA GLN A 241 15.53 -15.84 24.29
C GLN A 241 14.01 -15.84 24.13
N VAL A 242 13.30 -16.41 25.10
CA VAL A 242 11.82 -16.43 25.11
C VAL A 242 11.26 -15.02 25.19
N THR A 243 11.82 -14.17 26.07
CA THR A 243 11.41 -12.76 26.18
C THR A 243 11.70 -12.00 24.89
N ALA A 244 12.85 -12.23 24.26
CA ALA A 244 13.19 -11.62 22.97
C ALA A 244 12.21 -12.01 21.86
N MET A 245 11.80 -13.28 21.79
CA MET A 245 10.80 -13.77 20.84
C MET A 245 9.43 -13.12 21.08
N LEU A 246 8.98 -13.06 22.34
CA LEU A 246 7.70 -12.46 22.71
C LEU A 246 7.66 -10.96 22.41
N ILE A 247 8.71 -10.24 22.81
CA ILE A 247 8.81 -8.79 22.52
C ILE A 247 8.83 -8.56 21.00
N SER A 248 9.66 -9.28 20.25
CA SER A 248 9.73 -9.14 18.79
C SER A 248 8.39 -9.45 18.14
N GLY A 249 7.71 -10.54 18.55
CA GLY A 249 6.42 -10.91 18.01
C GLY A 249 5.35 -9.87 18.32
N MET A 250 5.15 -9.53 19.60
CA MET A 250 4.09 -8.60 20.00
C MET A 250 4.35 -7.17 19.53
N LEU A 251 5.58 -6.69 19.67
CA LEU A 251 5.94 -5.30 19.33
C LEU A 251 5.91 -5.06 17.82
N LEU A 252 6.24 -6.08 17.01
CA LEU A 252 6.31 -5.90 15.56
C LEU A 252 5.04 -6.34 14.84
N ILE A 253 4.43 -7.49 15.18
CA ILE A 253 3.29 -8.02 14.42
C ILE A 253 2.09 -7.06 14.44
N LEU A 254 1.69 -6.56 15.60
CA LEU A 254 0.51 -5.71 15.72
C LEU A 254 0.66 -4.39 14.94
N PRO A 255 1.73 -3.59 15.12
CA PRO A 255 1.91 -2.39 14.33
C PRO A 255 2.10 -2.67 12.84
N LEU A 256 2.79 -3.77 12.48
CA LEU A 256 2.99 -4.15 11.08
C LEU A 256 1.67 -4.45 10.37
N ILE A 257 0.79 -5.24 10.98
CA ILE A 257 -0.50 -5.59 10.36
C ILE A 257 -1.42 -4.38 10.32
N MET A 258 -1.48 -3.60 11.43
CA MET A 258 -2.45 -2.52 11.59
C MET A 258 -2.03 -1.22 10.91
N LEU A 259 -0.74 -0.83 11.03
CA LEU A 259 -0.26 0.52 10.70
C LEU A 259 0.63 0.56 9.44
N SER A 260 0.82 -0.56 8.76
CA SER A 260 1.68 -0.62 7.57
C SER A 260 0.96 -0.32 6.24
N GLY A 261 -0.38 -0.24 6.25
CA GLY A 261 -1.16 -0.09 5.03
C GLY A 261 -1.31 -1.40 4.22
N MET A 262 -0.92 -2.57 4.80
CA MET A 262 -1.05 -3.86 4.12
C MET A 262 -2.50 -4.35 4.09
N VAL A 263 -3.18 -4.34 5.24
CA VAL A 263 -4.54 -4.85 5.41
C VAL A 263 -5.54 -3.71 5.38
N PHE A 264 -5.22 -2.61 6.06
CA PHE A 264 -6.09 -1.45 6.17
C PHE A 264 -5.43 -0.26 5.49
N PRO A 265 -6.10 0.40 4.53
CA PRO A 265 -5.63 1.64 3.93
C PRO A 265 -5.39 2.71 5.02
N ILE A 266 -4.26 3.41 4.92
CA ILE A 266 -3.86 4.38 5.96
C ILE A 266 -4.79 5.60 5.92
N GLU A 267 -5.29 5.94 4.74
CA GLU A 267 -6.21 7.05 4.48
C GLU A 267 -7.52 6.90 5.29
N ASN A 268 -7.94 5.66 5.53
CA ASN A 268 -9.17 5.34 6.28
C ASN A 268 -8.97 5.30 7.81
N MET A 269 -7.76 5.61 8.30
CA MET A 269 -7.47 5.61 9.74
C MET A 269 -7.72 6.99 10.36
N PRO A 270 -8.12 7.03 11.66
CA PRO A 270 -8.13 8.28 12.41
C PRO A 270 -6.76 8.98 12.38
N GLY A 271 -6.72 10.32 12.31
CA GLY A 271 -5.50 11.12 12.15
C GLY A 271 -4.40 10.80 13.17
N VAL A 272 -4.76 10.44 14.41
CA VAL A 272 -3.80 9.99 15.43
C VAL A 272 -3.06 8.72 15.00
N LEU A 273 -3.78 7.73 14.44
CA LEU A 273 -3.18 6.48 13.97
C LEU A 273 -2.35 6.70 12.70
N GLN A 274 -2.77 7.61 11.82
CA GLN A 274 -1.97 8.03 10.67
C GLN A 274 -0.62 8.62 11.11
N GLY A 275 -0.61 9.47 12.14
CA GLY A 275 0.60 10.03 12.72
C GLY A 275 1.53 8.95 13.30
N ILE A 276 0.98 7.99 14.04
CA ILE A 276 1.75 6.86 14.60
C ILE A 276 2.28 5.97 13.49
N SER A 277 1.52 5.73 12.43
CA SER A 277 1.93 4.90 11.29
C SER A 277 3.18 5.45 10.58
N CYS A 278 3.42 6.77 10.62
CA CYS A 278 4.62 7.39 10.05
C CYS A 278 5.93 6.92 10.72
N ILE A 279 5.85 6.48 12.00
CA ILE A 279 7.01 5.96 12.75
C ILE A 279 7.31 4.51 12.34
N VAL A 280 6.33 3.79 11.78
CA VAL A 280 6.48 2.37 11.38
C VAL A 280 7.22 2.30 10.04
N PRO A 281 8.47 1.82 10.01
CA PRO A 281 9.26 1.84 8.77
C PRO A 281 8.71 0.91 7.69
N ALA A 282 7.97 -0.13 8.07
CA ALA A 282 7.35 -1.05 7.13
C ALA A 282 6.30 -0.36 6.22
N ARG A 283 5.63 0.68 6.71
CA ARG A 283 4.71 1.50 5.91
C ARG A 283 5.40 2.01 4.64
N TRP A 284 6.50 2.72 4.84
CA TRP A 284 7.24 3.33 3.74
C TRP A 284 7.86 2.31 2.78
N TYR A 285 8.31 1.19 3.33
CA TYR A 285 8.83 0.09 2.53
C TYR A 285 7.73 -0.53 1.66
N ILE A 286 6.57 -0.87 2.24
CA ILE A 286 5.46 -1.51 1.54
C ILE A 286 4.92 -0.59 0.44
N GLU A 287 4.74 0.70 0.74
CA GLU A 287 4.30 1.70 -0.24
C GLU A 287 5.30 1.83 -1.40
N ALA A 288 6.59 1.98 -1.10
CA ALA A 288 7.62 2.11 -2.12
C ALA A 288 7.78 0.84 -2.97
N VAL A 289 7.70 -0.36 -2.35
CA VAL A 289 7.74 -1.63 -3.10
C VAL A 289 6.51 -1.77 -3.99
N ARG A 290 5.32 -1.39 -3.51
CA ARG A 290 4.09 -1.42 -4.31
C ARG A 290 4.23 -0.53 -5.53
N LYS A 291 4.67 0.72 -5.36
CA LYS A 291 4.92 1.65 -6.47
C LYS A 291 5.93 1.08 -7.47
N LEU A 292 7.05 0.56 -7.00
CA LEU A 292 8.09 -0.01 -7.87
C LEU A 292 7.67 -1.30 -8.58
N MET A 293 6.82 -2.13 -7.97
CA MET A 293 6.39 -3.40 -8.60
C MET A 293 5.20 -3.22 -9.52
N VAL A 294 4.23 -2.38 -9.17
CA VAL A 294 2.93 -2.31 -9.84
C VAL A 294 2.80 -1.07 -10.72
N GLU A 295 3.18 0.10 -10.21
CA GLU A 295 2.98 1.37 -10.92
C GLU A 295 4.15 1.70 -11.88
N GLY A 296 5.38 1.35 -11.55
CA GLY A 296 6.57 1.53 -12.41
C GLY A 296 7.37 2.79 -12.15
#